data_1e0df9f5d29e75dcc6afc0539dfaf916
#
_entry.id   1e0df9f5d29e75dcc6afc0539dfaf916
#
_cell.length_a   1.000
_cell.length_b   1.000
_cell.length_c   1.000
_cell.angle_alpha   90.00
_cell.angle_beta   90.00
_cell.angle_gamma   90.00
#
_symmetry.space_group_name_H-M   'P 1'
#
loop_
_entity.id
_entity.type
_entity.pdbx_description
1 polymer ?
#
loop_
_entity_poly.entity_id
_entity_poly.type
_entity_poly.pdbx_seq_one_letter_code
_entity_poly.pdbx_strand_id
1 'polypeptide(L)'
;MDPKNKVALLTGGARIGQAVAHSLALLGCNLALVYRGSRDAAEATAQAAIREGVRAITIQADATDEDQIARAVQETDRELGGIHILLNMASVYLETPEPKKVDWSNIVDANTRSVFLFSTAAAPIMKRSGAARIINFADWLPASGRPRYKGFVPYYTSKAAVVALTESLALELAPEVLVNVVAPGPILMPPGLSSAENDEVIDATPVRRWGGAEEIAKTVVFLVQSDFITGECIRVDGGRHLY
;
A
#
# COMPACT_ATOMS: atom_id res chain seq x y z
N MET A 1 4.44 -8.05 -15.44
CA MET A 1 3.28 -8.20 -16.35
C MET A 1 2.87 -6.88 -16.97
N ASP A 2 2.20 -6.89 -18.15
CA ASP A 2 1.58 -5.67 -18.71
C ASP A 2 0.31 -5.31 -17.91
N PRO A 3 0.19 -4.07 -17.36
CA PRO A 3 -0.99 -3.64 -16.62
C PRO A 3 -2.24 -3.39 -17.48
N LYS A 4 -2.10 -3.27 -18.79
CA LYS A 4 -3.20 -2.96 -19.71
C LYS A 4 -4.33 -3.98 -19.60
N ASN A 5 -5.57 -3.51 -19.42
CA ASN A 5 -6.77 -4.31 -19.22
C ASN A 5 -6.74 -5.22 -17.95
N LYS A 6 -5.77 -5.04 -17.08
CA LYS A 6 -5.74 -5.71 -15.78
C LYS A 6 -6.62 -4.96 -14.77
N VAL A 7 -6.85 -5.58 -13.62
CA VAL A 7 -7.63 -5.00 -12.53
C VAL A 7 -6.75 -4.85 -11.31
N ALA A 8 -6.68 -3.65 -10.77
CA ALA A 8 -6.01 -3.37 -9.52
C ALA A 8 -7.05 -3.04 -8.42
N LEU A 9 -6.93 -3.72 -7.29
CA LEU A 9 -7.65 -3.44 -6.05
C LEU A 9 -6.71 -2.68 -5.10
N LEU A 10 -7.06 -1.44 -4.78
CA LEU A 10 -6.30 -0.57 -3.88
C LEU A 10 -7.05 -0.36 -2.58
N THR A 11 -6.40 -0.58 -1.44
CA THR A 11 -6.96 -0.27 -0.11
C THR A 11 -6.37 1.01 0.44
N GLY A 12 -7.19 1.92 0.99
CA GLY A 12 -6.70 3.13 1.67
C GLY A 12 -6.04 4.16 0.75
N GLY A 13 -6.51 4.35 -0.45
CA GLY A 13 -5.90 5.10 -1.55
C GLY A 13 -5.87 6.63 -1.47
N ALA A 14 -5.99 7.27 -0.30
CA ALA A 14 -5.83 8.73 -0.20
C ALA A 14 -4.34 9.15 -0.33
N ARG A 15 -4.09 10.40 -0.72
CA ARG A 15 -2.75 11.00 -0.85
C ARG A 15 -1.84 10.22 -1.82
N ILE A 16 -0.95 9.37 -1.32
CA ILE A 16 -0.03 8.55 -2.12
C ILE A 16 -0.80 7.63 -3.08
N GLY A 17 -1.90 7.04 -2.60
CA GLY A 17 -2.72 6.13 -3.40
C GLY A 17 -3.35 6.78 -4.63
N GLN A 18 -3.61 8.09 -4.61
CA GLN A 18 -4.10 8.82 -5.79
C GLN A 18 -3.07 8.83 -6.92
N ALA A 19 -1.80 9.09 -6.62
CA ALA A 19 -0.72 9.07 -7.62
C ALA A 19 -0.48 7.65 -8.18
N VAL A 20 -0.55 6.65 -7.30
CA VAL A 20 -0.45 5.23 -7.71
C VAL A 20 -1.62 4.84 -8.62
N ALA A 21 -2.85 5.17 -8.23
CA ALA A 21 -4.05 4.90 -9.02
C ALA A 21 -4.00 5.57 -10.39
N HIS A 22 -3.60 6.85 -10.43
CA HIS A 22 -3.45 7.59 -11.69
C HIS A 22 -2.39 6.95 -12.60
N SER A 23 -1.23 6.59 -12.06
CA SER A 23 -0.17 5.94 -12.84
C SER A 23 -0.60 4.59 -13.43
N LEU A 24 -1.39 3.81 -12.68
CA LEU A 24 -1.94 2.55 -13.18
C LEU A 24 -3.03 2.79 -14.23
N ALA A 25 -3.89 3.79 -14.06
CA ALA A 25 -4.90 4.17 -15.04
C ALA A 25 -4.29 4.59 -16.38
N LEU A 26 -3.22 5.42 -16.35
CA LEU A 26 -2.46 5.79 -17.55
C LEU A 26 -1.89 4.58 -18.32
N LEU A 27 -1.64 3.49 -17.62
CA LEU A 27 -1.19 2.23 -18.21
C LEU A 27 -2.35 1.32 -18.63
N GLY A 28 -3.59 1.81 -18.57
CA GLY A 28 -4.78 1.07 -19.00
C GLY A 28 -5.30 0.04 -17.99
N CYS A 29 -4.94 0.17 -16.70
CA CYS A 29 -5.39 -0.71 -15.63
C CYS A 29 -6.74 -0.25 -15.06
N ASN A 30 -7.74 -1.13 -14.95
CA ASN A 30 -9.00 -0.88 -14.28
C ASN A 30 -8.81 -0.87 -12.75
N LEU A 31 -9.59 -0.05 -12.03
CA LEU A 31 -9.35 0.21 -10.63
C LEU A 31 -10.57 -0.09 -9.74
N ALA A 32 -10.36 -0.77 -8.63
CA ALA A 32 -11.28 -0.83 -7.49
C ALA A 32 -10.61 -0.10 -6.31
N LEU A 33 -11.25 0.94 -5.80
CA LEU A 33 -10.73 1.79 -4.72
C LEU A 33 -11.52 1.54 -3.44
N VAL A 34 -10.90 0.86 -2.48
CA VAL A 34 -11.51 0.60 -1.17
C VAL A 34 -11.21 1.76 -0.23
N TYR A 35 -12.24 2.32 0.38
CA TYR A 35 -12.16 3.39 1.37
C TYR A 35 -13.01 3.10 2.60
N ARG A 36 -12.61 3.62 3.76
CA ARG A 36 -13.42 3.56 4.98
C ARG A 36 -14.28 4.81 5.17
N GLY A 37 -13.67 5.97 5.20
CA GLY A 37 -14.33 7.26 5.46
C GLY A 37 -14.05 8.36 4.44
N SER A 38 -13.06 8.19 3.56
CA SER A 38 -12.64 9.20 2.57
C SER A 38 -13.37 9.04 1.22
N ARG A 39 -14.72 9.04 1.24
CA ARG A 39 -15.56 8.83 0.05
C ARG A 39 -15.19 9.78 -1.07
N ASP A 40 -15.21 11.09 -0.81
CA ASP A 40 -15.01 12.11 -1.83
C ASP A 40 -13.65 11.97 -2.54
N ALA A 41 -12.60 11.63 -1.77
CA ALA A 41 -11.27 11.40 -2.32
C ALA A 41 -11.23 10.13 -3.20
N ALA A 42 -11.90 9.06 -2.79
CA ALA A 42 -11.98 7.83 -3.57
C ALA A 42 -12.78 8.05 -4.86
N GLU A 43 -13.93 8.72 -4.79
CA GLU A 43 -14.75 9.05 -5.95
C GLU A 43 -14.01 9.98 -6.93
N ALA A 44 -13.33 11.02 -6.43
CA ALA A 44 -12.51 11.89 -7.27
C ALA A 44 -11.39 11.14 -7.99
N THR A 45 -10.74 10.17 -7.31
CA THR A 45 -9.71 9.32 -7.90
C THR A 45 -10.30 8.39 -8.96
N ALA A 46 -11.47 7.79 -8.70
CA ALA A 46 -12.15 6.94 -9.68
C ALA A 46 -12.55 7.73 -10.91
N GLN A 47 -13.11 8.94 -10.74
CA GLN A 47 -13.47 9.82 -11.85
C GLN A 47 -12.24 10.25 -12.68
N ALA A 48 -11.10 10.49 -12.03
CA ALA A 48 -9.85 10.77 -12.73
C ALA A 48 -9.41 9.57 -13.59
N ALA A 49 -9.48 8.36 -13.06
CA ALA A 49 -9.16 7.14 -13.80
C ALA A 49 -10.11 6.92 -15.00
N ILE A 50 -11.41 7.15 -14.81
CA ILE A 50 -12.40 7.02 -15.90
C ILE A 50 -12.09 8.01 -17.04
N ARG A 51 -11.60 9.21 -16.76
CA ARG A 51 -11.16 10.16 -17.80
C ARG A 51 -9.95 9.66 -18.61
N GLU A 52 -9.13 8.79 -18.02
CA GLU A 52 -8.04 8.11 -18.74
C GLU A 52 -8.54 6.89 -19.58
N GLY A 53 -9.84 6.63 -19.59
CA GLY A 53 -10.46 5.61 -20.43
C GLY A 53 -10.53 4.21 -19.81
N VAL A 54 -10.26 4.07 -18.52
CA VAL A 54 -10.37 2.79 -17.79
C VAL A 54 -11.65 2.72 -16.96
N ARG A 55 -12.05 1.50 -16.56
CA ARG A 55 -13.14 1.33 -15.60
C ARG A 55 -12.61 1.56 -14.19
N ALA A 56 -13.40 2.26 -13.39
CA ALA A 56 -13.08 2.43 -11.98
C ALA A 56 -14.34 2.38 -11.11
N ILE A 57 -14.25 1.71 -9.97
CA ILE A 57 -15.30 1.62 -8.96
C ILE A 57 -14.75 2.00 -7.59
N THR A 58 -15.63 2.45 -6.71
CA THR A 58 -15.31 2.72 -5.30
C THR A 58 -16.11 1.80 -4.42
N ILE A 59 -15.50 1.23 -3.38
CA ILE A 59 -16.12 0.28 -2.47
C ILE A 59 -15.86 0.74 -1.05
N GLN A 60 -16.94 0.94 -0.27
CA GLN A 60 -16.79 1.25 1.15
C GLN A 60 -16.58 -0.03 1.95
N ALA A 61 -15.44 -0.12 2.64
CA ALA A 61 -15.15 -1.20 3.57
C ALA A 61 -14.17 -0.76 4.66
N ASP A 62 -14.38 -1.25 5.87
CA ASP A 62 -13.40 -1.17 6.95
C ASP A 62 -12.39 -2.31 6.80
N ALA A 63 -11.13 -1.96 6.68
CA ALA A 63 -10.02 -2.92 6.53
C ALA A 63 -9.76 -3.77 7.79
N THR A 64 -10.47 -3.53 8.89
CA THR A 64 -10.41 -4.35 10.11
C THR A 64 -11.56 -5.36 10.20
N ASP A 65 -12.54 -5.27 9.30
CA ASP A 65 -13.73 -6.12 9.25
C ASP A 65 -13.60 -7.17 8.14
N GLU A 66 -13.52 -8.43 8.51
CA GLU A 66 -13.29 -9.56 7.61
C GLU A 66 -14.43 -9.76 6.59
N ASP A 67 -15.68 -9.58 7.01
CA ASP A 67 -16.84 -9.71 6.11
C ASP A 67 -16.88 -8.58 5.08
N GLN A 68 -16.51 -7.36 5.47
CA GLN A 68 -16.42 -6.23 4.56
C GLN A 68 -15.26 -6.40 3.57
N ILE A 69 -14.13 -6.94 4.01
CA ILE A 69 -13.00 -7.28 3.14
C ILE A 69 -13.43 -8.33 2.10
N ALA A 70 -14.05 -9.42 2.55
CA ALA A 70 -14.51 -10.48 1.65
C ALA A 70 -15.50 -9.95 0.60
N ARG A 71 -16.46 -9.09 1.02
CA ARG A 71 -17.38 -8.42 0.08
C ARG A 71 -16.63 -7.53 -0.92
N ALA A 72 -15.69 -6.71 -0.48
CA ALA A 72 -14.95 -5.81 -1.36
C ALA A 72 -14.16 -6.59 -2.43
N VAL A 73 -13.55 -7.70 -2.05
CA VAL A 73 -12.85 -8.60 -2.97
C VAL A 73 -13.81 -9.23 -3.98
N GLN A 74 -14.94 -9.76 -3.52
CA GLN A 74 -15.95 -10.38 -4.40
C GLN A 74 -16.60 -9.35 -5.34
N GLU A 75 -16.89 -8.15 -4.84
CA GLU A 75 -17.46 -7.07 -5.64
C GLU A 75 -16.49 -6.64 -6.74
N THR A 76 -15.20 -6.54 -6.43
CA THR A 76 -14.16 -6.24 -7.42
C THR A 76 -14.12 -7.31 -8.53
N ASP A 77 -14.12 -8.60 -8.17
CA ASP A 77 -14.13 -9.71 -9.14
C ASP A 77 -15.38 -9.66 -10.02
N ARG A 78 -16.55 -9.45 -9.42
CA ARG A 78 -17.84 -9.39 -10.12
C ARG A 78 -17.92 -8.21 -11.09
N GLU A 79 -17.56 -7.02 -10.63
CA GLU A 79 -17.77 -5.79 -11.40
C GLU A 79 -16.65 -5.56 -12.44
N LEU A 80 -15.42 -5.95 -12.16
CA LEU A 80 -14.29 -5.68 -13.05
C LEU A 80 -13.75 -6.93 -13.76
N GLY A 81 -14.16 -8.14 -13.35
CA GLY A 81 -13.81 -9.40 -13.99
C GLY A 81 -12.48 -10.00 -13.56
N GLY A 82 -12.08 -9.77 -12.34
CA GLY A 82 -10.87 -10.35 -11.73
C GLY A 82 -10.13 -9.41 -10.81
N ILE A 83 -9.04 -9.91 -10.22
CA ILE A 83 -8.04 -9.13 -9.48
C ILE A 83 -6.67 -9.62 -9.95
N HIS A 84 -5.88 -8.72 -10.51
CA HIS A 84 -4.54 -9.02 -11.02
C HIS A 84 -3.45 -8.33 -10.18
N ILE A 85 -3.80 -7.20 -9.57
CA ILE A 85 -2.92 -6.40 -8.71
C ILE A 85 -3.67 -6.09 -7.44
N LEU A 86 -3.08 -6.40 -6.28
CA LEU A 86 -3.58 -5.99 -4.97
C LEU A 86 -2.56 -5.05 -4.34
N LEU A 87 -3.01 -3.84 -3.96
CA LEU A 87 -2.19 -2.85 -3.27
C LEU A 87 -2.74 -2.65 -1.86
N ASN A 88 -2.05 -3.19 -0.86
CA ASN A 88 -2.42 -3.07 0.55
C ASN A 88 -1.83 -1.79 1.15
N MET A 89 -2.53 -0.65 0.92
CA MET A 89 -2.09 0.68 1.32
C MET A 89 -2.81 1.23 2.55
N ALA A 90 -3.89 0.58 3.03
CA ALA A 90 -4.59 0.99 4.24
C ALA A 90 -3.63 0.97 5.45
N SER A 91 -3.57 2.07 6.19
CA SER A 91 -2.67 2.19 7.32
C SER A 91 -3.16 3.24 8.32
N VAL A 92 -2.92 2.96 9.58
CA VAL A 92 -3.08 3.90 10.70
C VAL A 92 -1.69 4.25 11.21
N TYR A 93 -1.37 5.55 11.23
CA TYR A 93 -0.14 6.12 11.77
C TYR A 93 -0.50 6.99 12.97
N LEU A 94 -0.27 6.49 14.16
CA LEU A 94 -0.58 7.19 15.41
C LEU A 94 0.61 7.13 16.35
N GLU A 95 0.91 8.27 16.94
CA GLU A 95 1.81 8.35 18.08
C GLU A 95 1.08 7.84 19.33
N THR A 96 1.71 6.92 20.05
CA THR A 96 1.19 6.27 21.26
C THR A 96 2.31 6.22 22.31
N PRO A 97 2.62 7.36 22.97
CA PRO A 97 3.74 7.45 23.95
C PRO A 97 3.59 6.45 25.11
N GLU A 98 2.34 6.24 25.55
CA GLU A 98 1.95 5.25 26.55
C GLU A 98 0.89 4.31 25.96
N PRO A 99 1.29 3.32 25.11
CA PRO A 99 0.36 2.53 24.36
C PRO A 99 -0.51 1.64 25.26
N LYS A 100 -1.82 1.74 25.10
CA LYS A 100 -2.81 0.87 25.73
C LYS A 100 -3.08 -0.36 24.86
N LYS A 101 -3.67 -1.39 25.44
CA LYS A 101 -4.06 -2.60 24.71
C LYS A 101 -4.93 -2.31 23.46
N VAL A 102 -5.86 -1.35 23.58
CA VAL A 102 -6.74 -0.96 22.47
C VAL A 102 -5.96 -0.31 21.32
N ASP A 103 -4.95 0.49 21.61
CA ASP A 103 -4.12 1.12 20.59
C ASP A 103 -3.32 0.09 19.81
N TRP A 104 -2.78 -0.91 20.53
CA TRP A 104 -2.11 -2.06 19.91
C TRP A 104 -3.03 -2.79 18.94
N SER A 105 -4.22 -3.22 19.39
CA SER A 105 -5.16 -3.96 18.55
C SER A 105 -5.57 -3.16 17.33
N ASN A 106 -5.99 -1.91 17.51
CA ASN A 106 -6.43 -1.05 16.41
C ASN A 106 -5.34 -0.84 15.34
N ILE A 107 -4.10 -0.63 15.77
CA ILE A 107 -2.99 -0.39 14.83
C ILE A 107 -2.57 -1.69 14.13
N VAL A 108 -2.46 -2.80 14.86
CA VAL A 108 -2.07 -4.09 14.27
C VAL A 108 -3.15 -4.62 13.35
N ASP A 109 -4.43 -4.51 13.72
CA ASP A 109 -5.55 -4.94 12.89
C ASP A 109 -5.61 -4.14 11.58
N ALA A 110 -5.46 -2.81 11.66
CA ALA A 110 -5.51 -1.96 10.47
C ALA A 110 -4.28 -2.10 9.57
N ASN A 111 -3.08 -2.32 10.12
CA ASN A 111 -1.83 -2.28 9.35
C ASN A 111 -1.31 -3.66 8.93
N THR A 112 -1.58 -4.71 9.72
CA THR A 112 -1.02 -6.06 9.49
C THR A 112 -2.10 -7.08 9.20
N ARG A 113 -3.12 -7.20 10.09
CA ARG A 113 -4.18 -8.17 9.90
C ARG A 113 -4.96 -7.91 8.61
N SER A 114 -5.21 -6.64 8.29
CA SER A 114 -5.85 -6.25 7.03
C SER A 114 -5.08 -6.73 5.80
N VAL A 115 -3.76 -6.60 5.80
CA VAL A 115 -2.88 -7.08 4.70
C VAL A 115 -3.03 -8.58 4.52
N PHE A 116 -3.01 -9.34 5.61
CA PHE A 116 -3.23 -10.79 5.58
C PHE A 116 -4.62 -11.13 5.01
N LEU A 117 -5.67 -10.51 5.52
CA LEU A 117 -7.05 -10.80 5.12
C LEU A 117 -7.32 -10.45 3.65
N PHE A 118 -6.92 -9.28 3.17
CA PHE A 118 -7.07 -8.92 1.75
C PHE A 118 -6.27 -9.85 0.85
N SER A 119 -5.04 -10.19 1.22
CA SER A 119 -4.18 -11.07 0.43
C SER A 119 -4.76 -12.49 0.34
N THR A 120 -5.22 -13.05 1.45
CA THR A 120 -5.81 -14.42 1.47
C THR A 120 -7.17 -14.48 0.79
N ALA A 121 -8.01 -13.46 0.94
CA ALA A 121 -9.31 -13.39 0.25
C ALA A 121 -9.14 -13.22 -1.27
N ALA A 122 -8.17 -12.42 -1.73
CA ALA A 122 -7.93 -12.19 -3.15
C ALA A 122 -7.13 -13.32 -3.83
N ALA A 123 -6.30 -14.07 -3.10
CA ALA A 123 -5.40 -15.08 -3.66
C ALA A 123 -6.08 -16.10 -4.59
N PRO A 124 -7.26 -16.68 -4.28
CA PRO A 124 -7.92 -17.63 -5.19
C PRO A 124 -8.32 -16.98 -6.53
N ILE A 125 -8.74 -15.72 -6.51
CA ILE A 125 -9.08 -14.94 -7.71
C ILE A 125 -7.81 -14.66 -8.51
N MET A 126 -6.77 -14.21 -7.84
CA MET A 126 -5.48 -13.84 -8.43
C MET A 126 -4.77 -15.04 -9.07
N LYS A 127 -4.79 -16.20 -8.42
CA LYS A 127 -4.22 -17.45 -8.97
C LYS A 127 -4.87 -17.87 -10.27
N ARG A 128 -6.19 -17.65 -10.45
CA ARG A 128 -6.87 -17.94 -11.72
C ARG A 128 -6.34 -17.14 -12.92
N SER A 129 -5.75 -15.99 -12.68
CA SER A 129 -5.15 -15.16 -13.73
C SER A 129 -3.79 -15.66 -14.22
N GLY A 130 -3.13 -16.56 -13.48
CA GLY A 130 -1.82 -17.13 -13.78
C GLY A 130 -0.64 -16.15 -13.67
N ALA A 131 -0.90 -14.86 -13.49
CA ALA A 131 0.12 -13.83 -13.32
C ALA A 131 -0.46 -12.64 -12.55
N ALA A 132 -0.16 -12.55 -11.28
CA ALA A 132 -0.67 -11.49 -10.41
C ALA A 132 0.40 -10.90 -9.49
N ARG A 133 0.10 -9.74 -8.88
CA ARG A 133 1.01 -9.00 -7.99
C ARG A 133 0.29 -8.57 -6.73
N ILE A 134 0.88 -8.85 -5.58
CA ILE A 134 0.53 -8.21 -4.31
C ILE A 134 1.66 -7.28 -3.95
N ILE A 135 1.34 -6.01 -3.70
CA ILE A 135 2.30 -5.01 -3.22
C ILE A 135 1.79 -4.46 -1.90
N ASN A 136 2.50 -4.79 -0.84
CA ASN A 136 2.23 -4.34 0.51
C ASN A 136 2.96 -3.04 0.81
N PHE A 137 2.54 -2.33 1.85
CA PHE A 137 3.16 -1.07 2.27
C PHE A 137 3.61 -1.15 3.73
N ALA A 138 4.92 -1.23 3.91
CA ALA A 138 5.58 -1.14 5.20
C ALA A 138 5.97 0.31 5.54
N ASP A 139 7.13 0.48 6.14
CA ASP A 139 7.75 1.76 6.44
C ASP A 139 9.27 1.58 6.40
N TRP A 140 10.01 2.61 6.03
CA TRP A 140 11.46 2.56 5.93
C TRP A 140 12.16 2.24 7.25
N LEU A 141 11.59 2.65 8.41
CA LEU A 141 12.18 2.43 9.73
C LEU A 141 12.30 0.94 10.08
N PRO A 142 11.21 0.14 10.09
CA PRO A 142 11.32 -1.29 10.34
C PRO A 142 12.13 -2.00 9.23
N ALA A 143 12.00 -1.57 7.98
CA ALA A 143 12.77 -2.13 6.87
C ALA A 143 14.28 -1.88 6.99
N SER A 144 14.71 -0.87 7.74
CA SER A 144 16.12 -0.58 8.02
C SER A 144 16.65 -1.22 9.32
N GLY A 145 15.77 -1.79 10.15
CA GLY A 145 16.13 -2.35 11.45
C GLY A 145 16.61 -1.32 12.48
N ARG A 146 16.30 -0.04 12.28
CA ARG A 146 16.80 1.07 13.11
C ARG A 146 15.65 1.95 13.60
N PRO A 147 15.02 1.62 14.76
CA PRO A 147 14.01 2.50 15.35
C PRO A 147 14.62 3.85 15.72
N ARG A 148 13.97 4.94 15.34
CA ARG A 148 14.46 6.32 15.58
C ARG A 148 13.50 7.17 16.39
N TYR A 149 12.20 6.87 16.32
CA TYR A 149 11.17 7.68 16.97
C TYR A 149 10.60 6.93 18.17
N LYS A 150 10.49 7.63 19.30
CA LYS A 150 9.78 7.17 20.48
C LYS A 150 8.26 7.32 20.27
N GLY A 151 7.47 6.56 21.01
CA GLY A 151 6.01 6.68 20.96
C GLY A 151 5.32 5.95 19.80
N PHE A 152 6.03 5.14 19.00
CA PHE A 152 5.46 4.45 17.83
C PHE A 152 5.59 2.92 17.91
N VAL A 153 5.66 2.34 19.12
CA VAL A 153 5.89 0.89 19.28
C VAL A 153 4.85 0.03 18.53
N PRO A 154 3.52 0.25 18.66
CA PRO A 154 2.55 -0.55 17.92
C PRO A 154 2.66 -0.37 16.41
N TYR A 155 2.83 0.88 15.94
CA TYR A 155 2.99 1.18 14.52
C TYR A 155 4.24 0.52 13.93
N TYR A 156 5.39 0.73 14.58
CA TYR A 156 6.67 0.16 14.14
C TYR A 156 6.58 -1.37 14.04
N THR A 157 6.03 -2.01 15.08
CA THR A 157 5.86 -3.48 15.12
C THR A 157 4.93 -3.95 14.02
N SER A 158 3.81 -3.25 13.79
CA SER A 158 2.86 -3.61 12.73
C SER A 158 3.50 -3.54 11.33
N LYS A 159 4.33 -2.53 11.08
CA LYS A 159 5.00 -2.38 9.77
C LYS A 159 6.19 -3.36 9.61
N ALA A 160 6.87 -3.74 10.67
CA ALA A 160 7.85 -4.83 10.64
C ALA A 160 7.17 -6.18 10.32
N ALA A 161 6.00 -6.43 10.91
CA ALA A 161 5.23 -7.63 10.64
C ALA A 161 4.76 -7.70 9.17
N VAL A 162 4.46 -6.57 8.51
CA VAL A 162 4.13 -6.55 7.07
C VAL A 162 5.30 -7.04 6.21
N VAL A 163 6.55 -6.73 6.58
CA VAL A 163 7.72 -7.24 5.85
C VAL A 163 7.79 -8.77 5.95
N ALA A 164 7.73 -9.31 7.17
CA ALA A 164 7.77 -10.76 7.38
C ALA A 164 6.57 -11.49 6.73
N LEU A 165 5.38 -10.88 6.79
CA LEU A 165 4.18 -11.40 6.13
C LEU A 165 4.36 -11.44 4.60
N THR A 166 5.01 -10.43 4.02
CA THR A 166 5.29 -10.37 2.58
C THR A 166 6.18 -11.54 2.14
N GLU A 167 7.25 -11.83 2.88
CA GLU A 167 8.15 -12.95 2.60
C GLU A 167 7.43 -14.30 2.68
N SER A 168 6.60 -14.50 3.72
CA SER A 168 5.79 -15.71 3.87
C SER A 168 4.79 -15.88 2.73
N LEU A 169 4.04 -14.82 2.39
CA LEU A 169 3.07 -14.86 1.29
C LEU A 169 3.75 -15.05 -0.08
N ALA A 170 4.95 -14.51 -0.26
CA ALA A 170 5.72 -14.70 -1.48
C ALA A 170 6.06 -16.18 -1.72
N LEU A 171 6.44 -16.89 -0.65
CA LEU A 171 6.73 -18.32 -0.70
C LEU A 171 5.46 -19.16 -0.98
N GLU A 172 4.34 -18.81 -0.33
CA GLU A 172 3.08 -19.55 -0.42
C GLU A 172 2.31 -19.35 -1.74
N LEU A 173 2.49 -18.21 -2.39
CA LEU A 173 1.67 -17.79 -3.52
C LEU A 173 2.38 -17.85 -4.88
N ALA A 174 3.70 -18.02 -4.87
CA ALA A 174 4.46 -18.23 -6.12
C ALA A 174 4.15 -19.61 -6.73
N PRO A 175 4.22 -19.77 -8.07
CA PRO A 175 4.66 -18.76 -9.05
C PRO A 175 3.53 -17.86 -9.57
N GLU A 176 2.26 -18.11 -9.26
CA GLU A 176 1.12 -17.41 -9.86
C GLU A 176 0.99 -15.97 -9.35
N VAL A 177 1.37 -15.72 -8.09
CA VAL A 177 1.27 -14.41 -7.45
C VAL A 177 2.63 -14.03 -6.87
N LEU A 178 3.24 -12.97 -7.38
CA LEU A 178 4.45 -12.40 -6.80
C LEU A 178 4.07 -11.36 -5.75
N VAL A 179 4.68 -11.45 -4.56
CA VAL A 179 4.35 -10.61 -3.42
C VAL A 179 5.59 -9.83 -2.98
N ASN A 180 5.49 -8.49 -2.97
CA ASN A 180 6.57 -7.60 -2.56
C ASN A 180 6.05 -6.50 -1.63
N VAL A 181 6.96 -5.79 -0.98
CA VAL A 181 6.60 -4.67 -0.12
C VAL A 181 7.40 -3.42 -0.47
N VAL A 182 6.71 -2.29 -0.52
CA VAL A 182 7.31 -0.96 -0.60
C VAL A 182 7.41 -0.39 0.81
N ALA A 183 8.56 0.20 1.13
CA ALA A 183 8.84 0.84 2.42
C ALA A 183 9.13 2.33 2.21
N PRO A 184 8.09 3.20 2.23
CA PRO A 184 8.22 4.63 2.05
C PRO A 184 9.00 5.29 3.20
N GLY A 185 9.84 6.27 2.85
CA GLY A 185 10.46 7.22 3.78
C GLY A 185 9.72 8.56 3.79
N PRO A 186 10.45 9.69 3.85
CA PRO A 186 9.86 11.02 3.79
C PRO A 186 9.32 11.33 2.39
N ILE A 187 8.08 10.93 2.13
CA ILE A 187 7.41 11.05 0.82
C ILE A 187 6.63 12.35 0.71
N LEU A 188 5.69 12.58 1.63
CA LEU A 188 4.84 13.77 1.65
C LEU A 188 4.97 14.48 3.00
N MET A 189 5.27 15.77 2.96
CA MET A 189 5.34 16.59 4.16
C MET A 189 3.99 16.54 4.89
N PRO A 190 3.97 16.20 6.21
CA PRO A 190 2.75 16.23 6.99
C PRO A 190 2.24 17.66 7.15
N PRO A 191 0.92 17.88 7.24
CA PRO A 191 0.36 19.18 7.57
C PRO A 191 0.87 19.66 8.94
N GLY A 192 1.24 20.93 9.02
CA GLY A 192 1.66 21.54 10.30
C GLY A 192 3.11 21.31 10.70
N LEU A 193 3.93 20.67 9.87
CA LEU A 193 5.36 20.54 10.11
C LEU A 193 6.01 21.94 10.12
N SER A 194 6.80 22.25 11.15
CA SER A 194 7.56 23.50 11.23
C SER A 194 8.70 23.53 10.21
N SER A 195 9.20 24.73 9.88
CA SER A 195 10.36 24.86 8.98
C SER A 195 11.60 24.17 9.54
N ALA A 196 11.83 24.23 10.83
CA ALA A 196 12.98 23.56 11.47
C ALA A 196 12.90 22.02 11.33
N GLU A 197 11.73 21.44 11.57
CA GLU A 197 11.51 19.99 11.38
C GLU A 197 11.62 19.59 9.91
N ASN A 198 11.11 20.43 9.00
CA ASN A 198 11.27 20.23 7.57
C ASN A 198 12.74 20.20 7.16
N ASP A 199 13.53 21.16 7.61
CA ASP A 199 14.96 21.26 7.32
C ASP A 199 15.74 20.06 7.90
N GLU A 200 15.39 19.61 9.11
CA GLU A 200 15.94 18.39 9.70
C GLU A 200 15.68 17.16 8.83
N VAL A 201 14.44 17.00 8.32
CA VAL A 201 14.11 15.87 7.43
C VAL A 201 14.91 15.94 6.14
N ILE A 202 15.01 17.11 5.51
CA ILE A 202 15.78 17.34 4.29
C ILE A 202 17.27 17.06 4.53
N ASP A 203 17.82 17.59 5.60
CA ASP A 203 19.25 17.46 5.92
C ASP A 203 19.66 16.02 6.25
N ALA A 204 18.80 15.28 6.90
CA ALA A 204 19.05 13.88 7.20
C ALA A 204 18.61 12.91 6.06
N THR A 205 18.16 13.45 4.92
CA THR A 205 17.86 12.65 3.71
C THR A 205 18.95 12.88 2.67
N PRO A 206 19.76 11.88 2.27
CA PRO A 206 20.86 12.07 1.32
C PRO A 206 20.48 12.76 0.02
N VAL A 207 19.25 12.48 -0.49
CA VAL A 207 18.72 13.10 -1.71
C VAL A 207 18.24 14.53 -1.50
N ARG A 208 18.28 15.04 -0.24
CA ARG A 208 18.01 16.44 0.12
C ARG A 208 16.64 16.99 -0.31
N ARG A 209 15.62 16.14 -0.32
CA ARG A 209 14.23 16.53 -0.61
C ARG A 209 13.23 15.50 -0.10
N TRP A 210 11.97 15.88 0.00
CA TRP A 210 10.86 14.96 0.06
C TRP A 210 10.71 14.20 -1.27
N GLY A 211 10.31 12.93 -1.18
CA GLY A 211 10.19 12.07 -2.36
C GLY A 211 9.14 12.53 -3.37
N GLY A 212 7.95 12.82 -2.86
CA GLY A 212 6.75 12.97 -3.68
C GLY A 212 6.05 11.62 -3.90
N ALA A 213 4.73 11.66 -4.07
CA ALA A 213 3.92 10.45 -4.26
C ALA A 213 4.30 9.69 -5.54
N GLU A 214 4.84 10.39 -6.52
CA GLU A 214 5.28 9.87 -7.82
C GLU A 214 6.41 8.85 -7.70
N GLU A 215 7.31 9.00 -6.72
CA GLU A 215 8.39 8.02 -6.51
C GLU A 215 7.84 6.67 -6.02
N ILE A 216 6.77 6.70 -5.22
CA ILE A 216 6.05 5.49 -4.84
C ILE A 216 5.32 4.88 -6.05
N ALA A 217 4.65 5.71 -6.84
CA ALA A 217 3.94 5.24 -8.04
C ALA A 217 4.88 4.58 -9.05
N LYS A 218 6.05 5.15 -9.31
CA LYS A 218 7.11 4.55 -10.15
C LYS A 218 7.54 3.18 -9.62
N THR A 219 7.75 3.07 -8.31
CA THR A 219 8.16 1.81 -7.68
C THR A 219 7.08 0.75 -7.78
N VAL A 220 5.81 1.11 -7.58
CA VAL A 220 4.66 0.21 -7.77
C VAL A 220 4.59 -0.26 -9.21
N VAL A 221 4.67 0.64 -10.19
CA VAL A 221 4.66 0.29 -11.62
C VAL A 221 5.83 -0.66 -11.97
N PHE A 222 7.04 -0.37 -11.47
CA PHE A 222 8.19 -1.24 -11.64
C PHE A 222 7.93 -2.66 -11.11
N LEU A 223 7.40 -2.80 -9.90
CA LEU A 223 7.07 -4.10 -9.31
C LEU A 223 5.93 -4.82 -10.06
N VAL A 224 4.94 -4.08 -10.54
CA VAL A 224 3.85 -4.65 -11.38
C VAL A 224 4.42 -5.23 -12.67
N GLN A 225 5.34 -4.53 -13.32
CA GLN A 225 5.93 -4.94 -14.59
C GLN A 225 7.02 -6.02 -14.45
N SER A 226 7.60 -6.18 -13.27
CA SER A 226 8.65 -7.16 -13.00
C SER A 226 8.08 -8.57 -12.86
N ASP A 227 8.73 -9.55 -13.46
CA ASP A 227 8.28 -10.95 -13.48
C ASP A 227 9.20 -11.90 -12.70
N PHE A 228 10.27 -11.37 -12.07
CA PHE A 228 11.26 -12.17 -11.36
C PHE A 228 11.66 -11.56 -10.00
N ILE A 229 10.76 -10.76 -9.40
CA ILE A 229 10.97 -10.16 -8.07
C ILE A 229 9.79 -10.59 -7.19
N THR A 230 10.09 -11.32 -6.11
CA THR A 230 9.12 -11.71 -5.08
C THR A 230 9.80 -11.85 -3.73
N GLY A 231 9.11 -11.50 -2.65
CA GLY A 231 9.62 -11.51 -1.28
C GLY A 231 10.48 -10.30 -0.93
N GLU A 232 10.62 -9.31 -1.82
CA GLU A 232 11.53 -8.18 -1.62
C GLU A 232 10.86 -6.99 -0.91
N CYS A 233 11.68 -6.30 -0.10
CA CYS A 233 11.34 -5.04 0.55
C CYS A 233 12.11 -3.89 -0.12
N ILE A 234 11.42 -3.07 -0.91
CA ILE A 234 12.01 -1.93 -1.60
C ILE A 234 11.81 -0.65 -0.80
N ARG A 235 12.89 -0.10 -0.25
CA ARG A 235 12.88 1.20 0.40
C ARG A 235 12.86 2.32 -0.62
N VAL A 236 11.92 3.25 -0.45
CA VAL A 236 11.80 4.47 -1.25
C VAL A 236 11.90 5.65 -0.29
N ASP A 237 13.10 5.97 0.16
CA ASP A 237 13.37 6.85 1.30
C ASP A 237 14.46 7.89 1.07
N GLY A 238 14.95 8.02 -0.16
CA GLY A 238 16.02 8.96 -0.52
C GLY A 238 17.35 8.70 0.20
N GLY A 239 17.56 7.47 0.68
CA GLY A 239 18.74 7.07 1.46
C GLY A 239 18.63 7.40 2.95
N ARG A 240 17.47 7.80 3.46
CA ARG A 240 17.24 8.15 4.88
C ARG A 240 17.70 7.06 5.86
N HIS A 241 17.63 5.80 5.47
CA HIS A 241 18.05 4.65 6.27
C HIS A 241 19.57 4.57 6.52
N LEU A 242 20.37 5.30 5.78
CA LEU A 242 21.84 5.28 5.92
C LEU A 242 22.34 6.14 7.09
N TYR A 243 21.53 7.06 7.64
CA TYR A 243 21.84 7.99 8.71
C TYR A 243 21.22 7.62 10.04
#